data_2402c3c84cf65237065f9b51b215627a
#
_entry.id   2402c3c84cf65237065f9b51b215627a
#
_cell.length_a   1.000
_cell.length_b   1.000
_cell.length_c   1.000
_cell.angle_alpha   90.00
_cell.angle_beta   90.00
_cell.angle_gamma   90.00
#
_symmetry.space_group_name_H-M   'P 1'
#
loop_
_entity.id
_entity.type
_entity.pdbx_description
1 polymer ?
#
loop_
_entity_poly.entity_id
_entity_poly.type
_entity_poly.pdbx_seq_one_letter_code
_entity_poly.pdbx_strand_id
1 'polypeptide(L)'
;RLRTLEHNEALPKCVITIQSDVTDIRVISEWSNNTVCQGSAIEDEDEARRAAVGEAIERYCVNVIDSEPIVISSYDDLLSSGRTPVPPESFILFSSEQYAQAGFRFTPFTPHTRIPWMSARNLTRQRDDFVPLSMVYVNYNQKGTIHGEPFSSFPRIAPIPYAGIAAGHDFEGALLNGLEE
;
A
#
# COMPACT_ATOMS: atom_id res chain seq x y z
N ARG A 1 4.57 0.70 -21.28
CA ARG A 1 3.89 0.50 -22.55
C ARG A 1 2.40 0.68 -22.38
N LEU A 2 1.73 1.41 -23.30
CA LEU A 2 0.27 1.60 -23.29
C LEU A 2 -0.33 0.87 -24.49
N ARG A 3 -1.52 0.27 -24.30
CA ARG A 3 -2.33 -0.33 -25.34
C ARG A 3 -3.82 -0.19 -25.03
N THR A 4 -4.63 0.14 -26.04
CA THR A 4 -6.08 0.08 -25.93
C THR A 4 -6.51 -1.39 -25.92
N LEU A 5 -7.36 -1.78 -24.99
CA LEU A 5 -7.92 -3.12 -24.96
C LEU A 5 -9.10 -3.24 -25.95
N GLU A 6 -9.30 -4.45 -26.47
CA GLU A 6 -10.52 -4.75 -27.21
C GLU A 6 -11.75 -4.54 -26.31
N HIS A 7 -12.83 -4.05 -26.94
CA HIS A 7 -14.06 -3.81 -26.21
C HIS A 7 -14.59 -5.11 -25.57
N ASN A 8 -14.90 -5.05 -24.28
CA ASN A 8 -15.55 -6.13 -23.56
C ASN A 8 -17.08 -6.01 -23.78
N GLU A 9 -17.69 -7.04 -24.39
CA GLU A 9 -19.15 -7.07 -24.68
C GLU A 9 -20.03 -6.91 -23.44
N ALA A 10 -19.51 -7.18 -22.23
CA ALA A 10 -20.22 -6.96 -20.98
C ALA A 10 -20.29 -5.48 -20.55
N LEU A 11 -19.53 -4.59 -21.21
CA LEU A 11 -19.50 -3.16 -20.93
C LEU A 11 -20.27 -2.38 -22.00
N PRO A 12 -20.80 -1.18 -21.67
CA PRO A 12 -21.32 -0.26 -22.68
C PRO A 12 -20.25 0.09 -23.72
N LYS A 13 -20.64 0.21 -24.99
CA LYS A 13 -19.72 0.48 -26.11
C LYS A 13 -18.94 1.80 -25.98
N CYS A 14 -19.44 2.74 -25.19
CA CYS A 14 -18.79 4.01 -24.90
C CYS A 14 -17.62 3.90 -23.89
N VAL A 15 -17.42 2.75 -23.24
CA VAL A 15 -16.33 2.56 -22.29
C VAL A 15 -15.04 2.22 -23.05
N ILE A 16 -14.04 3.07 -22.90
CA ILE A 16 -12.69 2.89 -23.43
C ILE A 16 -11.80 2.40 -22.29
N THR A 17 -11.08 1.30 -22.47
CA THR A 17 -10.14 0.77 -21.49
C THR A 17 -8.73 0.75 -22.08
N ILE A 18 -7.79 1.36 -21.37
CA ILE A 18 -6.36 1.39 -21.71
C ILE A 18 -5.60 0.57 -20.66
N GLN A 19 -4.75 -0.32 -21.14
CA GLN A 19 -3.81 -1.03 -20.29
C GLN A 19 -2.43 -0.36 -20.36
N SER A 20 -1.80 -0.20 -19.21
CA SER A 20 -0.38 0.14 -19.08
C SER A 20 0.40 -1.05 -18.50
N ASP A 21 1.61 -1.27 -19.03
CA ASP A 21 2.55 -2.24 -18.48
C ASP A 21 3.60 -1.45 -17.66
N VAL A 22 3.75 -1.80 -16.40
CA VAL A 22 4.73 -1.22 -15.47
C VAL A 22 6.02 -2.02 -15.54
N THR A 23 7.15 -1.37 -15.33
CA THR A 23 8.44 -2.06 -15.19
C THR A 23 8.40 -2.99 -13.97
N ASP A 24 8.85 -4.22 -14.16
CA ASP A 24 8.99 -5.17 -13.07
C ASP A 24 10.09 -4.68 -12.11
N ILE A 25 9.72 -4.33 -10.88
CA ILE A 25 10.66 -3.79 -9.89
C ILE A 25 11.69 -4.80 -9.41
N ARG A 26 11.60 -6.09 -9.79
CA ARG A 26 12.64 -7.10 -9.50
C ARG A 26 14.00 -6.76 -10.11
N VAL A 27 14.06 -5.80 -11.02
CA VAL A 27 15.33 -5.25 -11.54
C VAL A 27 16.06 -4.36 -10.50
N ILE A 28 15.35 -3.87 -9.47
CA ILE A 28 15.87 -2.96 -8.45
C ILE A 28 15.54 -3.41 -7.01
N SER A 29 14.74 -4.46 -6.83
CA SER A 29 14.36 -4.99 -5.53
C SER A 29 14.12 -6.51 -5.56
N GLU A 30 14.07 -7.14 -4.40
CA GLU A 30 13.88 -8.59 -4.27
C GLU A 30 12.43 -9.04 -4.42
N TRP A 31 11.47 -8.14 -4.44
CA TRP A 31 10.02 -8.43 -4.58
C TRP A 31 9.47 -7.99 -5.92
N SER A 32 8.31 -8.52 -6.27
CA SER A 32 7.58 -8.20 -7.49
C SER A 32 6.43 -7.22 -7.20
N ASN A 33 6.07 -6.45 -8.20
CA ASN A 33 4.87 -5.63 -8.23
C ASN A 33 3.86 -6.17 -9.26
N ASN A 34 2.66 -5.61 -9.25
CA ASN A 34 1.73 -5.76 -10.37
C ASN A 34 2.31 -5.03 -11.59
N THR A 35 2.47 -5.77 -12.68
CA THR A 35 3.03 -5.22 -13.93
C THR A 35 1.97 -4.73 -14.90
N VAL A 36 0.69 -5.00 -14.61
CA VAL A 36 -0.44 -4.65 -15.47
C VAL A 36 -1.38 -3.74 -14.69
N CYS A 37 -1.63 -2.56 -15.24
CA CYS A 37 -2.53 -1.54 -14.72
C CYS A 37 -3.51 -1.12 -15.81
N GLN A 38 -4.68 -0.62 -15.44
CA GLN A 38 -5.72 -0.26 -16.39
C GLN A 38 -6.37 1.06 -16.01
N GLY A 39 -6.78 1.81 -17.02
CA GLY A 39 -7.62 2.98 -16.88
C GLY A 39 -8.79 2.91 -17.82
N SER A 40 -9.95 3.34 -17.37
CA SER A 40 -11.16 3.36 -18.18
C SER A 40 -11.86 4.71 -18.10
N ALA A 41 -12.43 5.16 -19.22
CA ALA A 41 -13.27 6.35 -19.28
C ALA A 41 -14.42 6.17 -20.27
N ILE A 42 -15.42 7.04 -20.18
CA ILE A 42 -16.56 7.07 -21.09
C ILE A 42 -16.24 8.05 -22.22
N GLU A 43 -16.12 7.54 -23.45
CA GLU A 43 -15.90 8.32 -24.68
C GLU A 43 -14.67 9.28 -24.63
N ASP A 44 -13.74 9.07 -23.68
CA ASP A 44 -12.52 9.88 -23.52
C ASP A 44 -11.30 8.97 -23.41
N GLU A 45 -10.58 8.83 -24.56
CA GLU A 45 -9.36 8.00 -24.59
C GLU A 45 -8.21 8.64 -23.81
N ASP A 46 -8.12 9.97 -23.77
CA ASP A 46 -7.07 10.65 -23.03
C ASP A 46 -7.27 10.52 -21.52
N GLU A 47 -8.51 10.55 -21.05
CA GLU A 47 -8.84 10.28 -19.64
C GLU A 47 -8.51 8.83 -19.27
N ALA A 48 -8.92 7.86 -20.08
CA ALA A 48 -8.58 6.45 -19.87
C ALA A 48 -7.06 6.24 -19.83
N ARG A 49 -6.30 6.97 -20.69
CA ARG A 49 -4.85 6.93 -20.72
C ARG A 49 -4.23 7.52 -19.45
N ARG A 50 -4.73 8.68 -19.00
CA ARG A 50 -4.28 9.30 -17.73
C ARG A 50 -4.50 8.37 -16.54
N ALA A 51 -5.70 7.76 -16.45
CA ALA A 51 -6.03 6.80 -15.40
C ALA A 51 -5.09 5.59 -15.42
N ALA A 52 -4.82 4.99 -16.59
CA ALA A 52 -3.90 3.86 -16.73
C ALA A 52 -2.46 4.20 -16.32
N VAL A 53 -2.00 5.41 -16.63
CA VAL A 53 -0.66 5.89 -16.22
C VAL A 53 -0.64 6.18 -14.73
N GLY A 54 -1.69 6.78 -14.18
CA GLY A 54 -1.84 7.04 -12.75
C GLY A 54 -1.74 5.76 -11.93
N GLU A 55 -2.51 4.72 -12.29
CA GLU A 55 -2.43 3.41 -11.63
C GLU A 55 -1.03 2.78 -11.76
N ALA A 56 -0.37 2.95 -12.90
CA ALA A 56 1.00 2.44 -13.09
C ALA A 56 2.00 3.10 -12.14
N ILE A 57 1.92 4.41 -11.96
CA ILE A 57 2.76 5.17 -11.02
C ILE A 57 2.47 4.73 -9.58
N GLU A 58 1.21 4.65 -9.23
CA GLU A 58 0.73 4.19 -7.93
C GLU A 58 1.30 2.81 -7.60
N ARG A 59 1.09 1.82 -8.48
CA ARG A 59 1.60 0.44 -8.29
C ARG A 59 3.12 0.35 -8.26
N TYR A 60 3.82 1.24 -8.93
CA TYR A 60 5.27 1.33 -8.83
C TYR A 60 5.68 1.86 -7.44
N CYS A 61 5.15 3.02 -7.04
CA CYS A 61 5.55 3.71 -5.83
C CYS A 61 5.26 2.91 -4.55
N VAL A 62 4.08 2.27 -4.44
CA VAL A 62 3.70 1.48 -3.25
C VAL A 62 4.47 0.16 -3.10
N ASN A 63 5.29 -0.18 -4.08
CA ASN A 63 6.14 -1.38 -4.04
C ASN A 63 7.63 -1.06 -3.89
N VAL A 64 8.03 0.21 -3.97
CA VAL A 64 9.42 0.63 -3.78
C VAL A 64 9.58 1.13 -2.35
N ILE A 65 10.15 0.27 -1.50
CA ILE A 65 10.34 0.57 -0.08
C ILE A 65 11.72 1.21 0.11
N ASP A 66 11.74 2.43 0.64
CA ASP A 66 12.95 3.06 1.15
C ASP A 66 13.21 2.55 2.58
N SER A 67 14.33 1.85 2.79
CA SER A 67 14.65 1.20 4.06
C SER A 67 15.21 2.15 5.12
N GLU A 68 15.76 3.29 4.72
CA GLU A 68 16.45 4.20 5.65
C GLU A 68 15.56 4.74 6.78
N PRO A 69 14.32 5.19 6.52
CA PRO A 69 13.45 5.71 7.58
C PRO A 69 12.70 4.62 8.37
N ILE A 70 12.96 3.33 8.12
CA ILE A 70 12.22 2.23 8.76
C ILE A 70 12.87 1.81 10.07
N VAL A 71 12.03 1.58 11.08
CA VAL A 71 12.44 1.12 12.41
C VAL A 71 11.71 -0.17 12.76
N ILE A 72 12.45 -1.20 13.17
CA ILE A 72 11.86 -2.45 13.67
C ILE A 72 11.69 -2.33 15.18
N SER A 73 10.43 -2.29 15.66
CA SER A 73 10.12 -2.02 17.07
C SER A 73 8.73 -2.53 17.43
N SER A 74 8.39 -2.44 18.71
CA SER A 74 7.02 -2.51 19.21
C SER A 74 6.43 -1.10 19.41
N TYR A 75 5.12 -0.99 19.60
CA TYR A 75 4.47 0.27 19.96
C TYR A 75 5.03 0.82 21.28
N ASP A 76 5.15 -0.04 22.30
CA ASP A 76 5.63 0.37 23.63
C ASP A 76 7.07 0.87 23.60
N ASP A 77 7.95 0.23 22.83
CA ASP A 77 9.34 0.66 22.70
C ASP A 77 9.47 1.99 21.94
N LEU A 78 8.67 2.19 20.89
CA LEU A 78 8.60 3.48 20.19
C LEU A 78 8.15 4.60 21.12
N LEU A 79 7.07 4.35 21.87
CA LEU A 79 6.53 5.32 22.81
C LEU A 79 7.55 5.65 23.91
N SER A 80 8.21 4.63 24.47
CA SER A 80 9.25 4.77 25.49
C SER A 80 10.48 5.53 24.98
N SER A 81 10.77 5.48 23.67
CA SER A 81 11.85 6.25 23.04
C SER A 81 11.46 7.70 22.68
N GLY A 82 10.28 8.15 23.10
CA GLY A 82 9.78 9.50 22.85
C GLY A 82 9.21 9.72 21.42
N ARG A 83 8.97 8.65 20.67
CA ARG A 83 8.31 8.71 19.38
C ARG A 83 6.78 8.67 19.54
N THR A 84 6.08 8.94 18.45
CA THR A 84 4.61 9.02 18.43
C THR A 84 4.03 7.96 17.50
N PRO A 85 4.02 6.66 17.89
CA PRO A 85 3.37 5.64 17.09
C PRO A 85 1.85 5.75 17.16
N VAL A 86 1.17 5.39 16.05
CA VAL A 86 -0.29 5.23 16.05
C VAL A 86 -0.64 4.00 16.87
N PRO A 87 -1.55 4.11 17.87
CA PRO A 87 -1.86 3.01 18.77
C PRO A 87 -2.54 1.82 18.05
N PRO A 88 -2.21 0.57 18.41
CA PRO A 88 -2.81 -0.62 17.80
C PRO A 88 -4.33 -0.64 17.75
N GLU A 89 -4.98 -0.13 18.78
CA GLU A 89 -6.45 -0.05 18.89
C GLU A 89 -7.10 0.92 17.89
N SER A 90 -6.31 1.81 17.27
CA SER A 90 -6.79 2.68 16.18
C SER A 90 -7.00 1.91 14.87
N PHE A 91 -6.43 0.71 14.75
CA PHE A 91 -6.60 -0.16 13.61
C PHE A 91 -7.66 -1.21 13.92
N ILE A 92 -8.89 -1.02 13.41
CA ILE A 92 -9.98 -2.00 13.56
C ILE A 92 -9.76 -3.12 12.54
N LEU A 93 -9.07 -4.19 12.95
CA LEU A 93 -8.65 -5.27 12.05
C LEU A 93 -9.63 -6.45 12.08
N PHE A 94 -9.55 -7.28 13.11
CA PHE A 94 -10.33 -8.51 13.19
C PHE A 94 -10.90 -8.72 14.59
N SER A 95 -12.03 -9.45 14.68
CA SER A 95 -12.64 -9.77 15.97
C SER A 95 -11.88 -10.89 16.71
N SER A 96 -12.13 -11.01 18.02
CA SER A 96 -11.55 -12.07 18.84
C SER A 96 -11.92 -13.47 18.32
N GLU A 97 -13.15 -13.61 17.80
CA GLU A 97 -13.65 -14.86 17.21
C GLU A 97 -12.90 -15.21 15.92
N GLN A 98 -12.55 -14.21 15.10
CA GLN A 98 -11.76 -14.42 13.89
C GLN A 98 -10.34 -14.86 14.24
N TYR A 99 -9.69 -14.21 15.20
CA TYR A 99 -8.36 -14.61 15.68
C TYR A 99 -8.34 -16.00 16.30
N ALA A 100 -9.44 -16.46 16.91
CA ALA A 100 -9.55 -17.79 17.51
C ALA A 100 -9.78 -18.93 16.50
N GLN A 101 -10.04 -18.62 15.21
CA GLN A 101 -10.28 -19.63 14.20
C GLN A 101 -8.99 -20.39 13.86
N ALA A 102 -9.10 -21.70 13.78
CA ALA A 102 -7.98 -22.55 13.36
C ALA A 102 -7.53 -22.19 11.93
N GLY A 103 -6.24 -21.91 11.75
CA GLY A 103 -5.67 -21.54 10.47
C GLY A 103 -5.89 -20.07 10.07
N PHE A 104 -6.40 -19.22 10.96
CA PHE A 104 -6.47 -17.79 10.68
C PHE A 104 -5.06 -17.22 10.51
N ARG A 105 -4.82 -16.53 9.40
CA ARG A 105 -3.46 -16.19 8.95
C ARG A 105 -2.90 -14.88 9.51
N PHE A 106 -3.69 -14.14 10.28
CA PHE A 106 -3.27 -12.85 10.86
C PHE A 106 -3.08 -12.98 12.35
N THR A 107 -2.12 -12.24 12.88
CA THR A 107 -1.79 -12.17 14.29
C THR A 107 -2.41 -10.92 14.92
N PRO A 108 -2.94 -10.97 16.14
CA PRO A 108 -3.39 -9.77 16.85
C PRO A 108 -2.30 -8.71 16.91
N PHE A 109 -2.67 -7.49 16.54
CA PHE A 109 -1.79 -6.34 16.66
C PHE A 109 -1.92 -5.76 18.07
N THR A 110 -0.88 -5.93 18.87
CA THR A 110 -0.83 -5.51 20.27
C THR A 110 0.30 -4.51 20.52
N PRO A 111 0.33 -3.78 21.64
CA PRO A 111 1.42 -2.88 21.98
C PRO A 111 2.82 -3.53 21.99
N HIS A 112 2.88 -4.84 22.22
CA HIS A 112 4.14 -5.61 22.25
C HIS A 112 4.52 -6.24 20.91
N THR A 113 3.68 -6.11 19.88
CA THR A 113 3.92 -6.71 18.57
C THR A 113 5.09 -6.01 17.87
N ARG A 114 6.19 -6.76 17.67
CA ARG A 114 7.40 -6.25 17.01
C ARG A 114 7.26 -6.36 15.50
N ILE A 115 7.22 -5.22 14.83
CA ILE A 115 7.04 -5.07 13.37
C ILE A 115 7.87 -3.90 12.84
N PRO A 116 8.07 -3.79 11.53
CA PRO A 116 8.62 -2.58 10.90
C PRO A 116 7.61 -1.41 10.95
N TRP A 117 8.13 -0.24 11.29
CA TRP A 117 7.41 1.03 11.35
C TRP A 117 8.10 2.06 10.48
N MET A 118 7.33 3.00 9.94
CA MET A 118 7.85 4.17 9.24
C MET A 118 7.17 5.44 9.72
N SER A 119 7.84 6.57 9.51
CA SER A 119 7.26 7.89 9.75
C SER A 119 6.28 8.26 8.65
N ALA A 120 5.14 8.80 9.02
CA ALA A 120 4.12 9.30 8.11
C ALA A 120 3.55 10.64 8.62
N ARG A 121 3.23 11.55 7.69
CA ARG A 121 2.68 12.86 8.05
C ARG A 121 1.23 12.73 8.53
N ASN A 122 0.98 13.04 9.79
CA ASN A 122 -0.37 13.17 10.34
C ASN A 122 -0.96 14.52 9.92
N LEU A 123 -1.93 14.48 9.00
CA LEU A 123 -2.52 15.70 8.41
C LEU A 123 -3.35 16.50 9.40
N THR A 124 -4.03 15.83 10.34
CA THR A 124 -4.84 16.49 11.36
C THR A 124 -3.96 17.19 12.41
N ARG A 125 -2.92 16.50 12.89
CA ARG A 125 -2.04 17.00 13.96
C ARG A 125 -0.86 17.79 13.43
N GLN A 126 -0.65 17.83 12.12
CA GLN A 126 0.46 18.53 11.44
C GLN A 126 1.85 18.14 11.97
N ARG A 127 2.01 16.86 12.35
CA ARG A 127 3.27 16.28 12.83
C ARG A 127 3.51 14.92 12.20
N ASP A 128 4.69 14.36 12.40
CA ASP A 128 4.99 13.02 11.94
C ASP A 128 4.67 12.01 13.06
N ASP A 129 3.87 10.99 12.73
CA ASP A 129 3.55 9.86 13.57
C ASP A 129 4.11 8.57 12.94
N PHE A 130 4.41 7.54 13.74
CA PHE A 130 4.87 6.25 13.23
C PHE A 130 3.68 5.33 12.92
N VAL A 131 3.69 4.71 11.74
CA VAL A 131 2.67 3.75 11.30
C VAL A 131 3.31 2.42 10.93
N PRO A 132 2.60 1.29 11.06
CA PRO A 132 3.11 0.00 10.59
C PRO A 132 3.40 0.02 9.09
N LEU A 133 4.58 -0.46 8.69
CA LEU A 133 5.00 -0.52 7.29
C LEU A 133 4.00 -1.29 6.42
N SER A 134 3.40 -2.34 6.98
CA SER A 134 2.39 -3.18 6.32
C SER A 134 1.07 -2.45 6.03
N MET A 135 0.87 -1.26 6.58
CA MET A 135 -0.29 -0.40 6.29
C MET A 135 0.00 0.66 5.22
N VAL A 136 1.22 0.67 4.69
CA VAL A 136 1.67 1.65 3.69
C VAL A 136 2.05 0.97 2.38
N TYR A 137 2.80 -0.15 2.46
CA TYR A 137 3.34 -0.83 1.28
C TYR A 137 2.61 -2.14 0.98
N VAL A 138 2.24 -2.32 -0.29
CA VAL A 138 1.36 -3.40 -0.75
C VAL A 138 2.04 -4.77 -0.69
N ASN A 139 3.27 -4.90 -1.17
CA ASN A 139 3.95 -6.20 -1.29
C ASN A 139 5.01 -6.47 -0.22
N TYR A 140 4.95 -5.75 0.85
CA TYR A 140 5.91 -5.82 1.95
C TYR A 140 6.11 -7.26 2.52
N ASN A 141 5.11 -8.14 2.39
CA ASN A 141 5.15 -9.50 2.95
C ASN A 141 5.71 -10.58 2.01
N GLN A 142 6.15 -10.25 0.80
CA GLN A 142 6.45 -11.30 -0.19
C GLN A 142 7.87 -11.84 -0.09
N LYS A 143 8.85 -11.06 -0.45
CA LYS A 143 10.27 -11.45 -0.42
C LYS A 143 11.09 -10.21 -0.13
N GLY A 144 12.23 -10.40 0.47
CA GLY A 144 13.15 -9.33 0.78
C GLY A 144 13.44 -9.23 2.27
N THR A 145 14.31 -8.31 2.60
CA THR A 145 14.75 -8.07 3.98
C THR A 145 14.66 -6.60 4.31
N ILE A 146 14.53 -6.30 5.59
CA ILE A 146 14.69 -4.97 6.13
C ILE A 146 15.70 -5.03 7.28
N HIS A 147 16.77 -4.22 7.22
CA HIS A 147 17.88 -4.27 8.16
C HIS A 147 18.44 -5.69 8.39
N GLY A 148 18.44 -6.53 7.33
CA GLY A 148 18.90 -7.92 7.37
C GLY A 148 17.88 -8.94 7.90
N GLU A 149 16.69 -8.51 8.35
CA GLU A 149 15.62 -9.41 8.79
C GLU A 149 14.63 -9.65 7.63
N PRO A 150 14.31 -10.93 7.30
CA PRO A 150 13.32 -11.22 6.28
C PRO A 150 11.94 -10.65 6.63
N PHE A 151 11.24 -10.07 5.67
CA PHE A 151 9.86 -9.60 5.91
C PHE A 151 8.92 -10.72 6.41
N SER A 152 9.16 -11.95 5.97
CA SER A 152 8.37 -13.11 6.41
C SER A 152 8.57 -13.50 7.89
N SER A 153 9.58 -12.94 8.56
CA SER A 153 9.81 -13.17 10.01
C SER A 153 8.89 -12.31 10.88
N PHE A 154 8.29 -11.26 10.33
CA PHE A 154 7.38 -10.41 11.09
C PHE A 154 5.94 -10.95 11.06
N PRO A 155 5.18 -10.80 12.17
CA PRO A 155 3.80 -11.20 12.21
C PRO A 155 2.95 -10.41 11.20
N ARG A 156 2.05 -11.10 10.52
CA ARG A 156 1.09 -10.48 9.61
C ARG A 156 -0.09 -9.96 10.42
N ILE A 157 -0.19 -8.66 10.57
CA ILE A 157 -1.25 -8.02 11.36
C ILE A 157 -2.49 -7.68 10.53
N ALA A 158 -2.34 -7.45 9.23
CA ALA A 158 -3.39 -6.97 8.35
C ALA A 158 -3.30 -7.58 6.95
N PRO A 159 -4.40 -7.58 6.18
CA PRO A 159 -4.36 -7.78 4.73
C PRO A 159 -3.58 -6.66 4.05
N ILE A 160 -3.30 -6.84 2.77
CA ILE A 160 -2.67 -5.80 1.94
C ILE A 160 -3.64 -4.61 1.85
N PRO A 161 -3.22 -3.39 2.25
CA PRO A 161 -4.04 -2.20 2.10
C PRO A 161 -3.99 -1.72 0.65
N TYR A 162 -5.14 -1.58 0.02
CA TYR A 162 -5.27 -0.91 -1.27
C TYR A 162 -5.96 0.45 -1.14
N ALA A 163 -6.84 0.62 -0.16
CA ALA A 163 -7.51 1.88 0.12
C ALA A 163 -6.52 2.97 0.57
N GLY A 164 -6.70 4.17 0.06
CA GLY A 164 -5.84 5.31 0.34
C GLY A 164 -4.56 5.39 -0.48
N ILE A 165 -4.36 4.51 -1.47
CA ILE A 165 -3.24 4.53 -2.39
C ILE A 165 -3.69 5.21 -3.68
N ALA A 166 -3.14 6.38 -3.98
CA ALA A 166 -3.58 7.14 -5.15
C ALA A 166 -2.44 7.88 -5.85
N ALA A 167 -2.62 8.14 -7.14
CA ALA A 167 -1.82 9.06 -7.92
C ALA A 167 -2.59 10.36 -8.21
N GLY A 168 -1.88 11.46 -8.47
CA GLY A 168 -2.44 12.74 -8.85
C GLY A 168 -1.47 13.54 -9.72
N HIS A 169 -1.92 14.66 -10.25
CA HIS A 169 -1.07 15.58 -11.00
C HIS A 169 -0.03 16.26 -10.11
N ASP A 170 -0.36 16.42 -8.84
CA ASP A 170 0.47 17.00 -7.80
C ASP A 170 0.16 16.31 -6.46
N PHE A 171 0.84 16.73 -5.41
CA PHE A 171 0.67 16.16 -4.07
C PHE A 171 -0.75 16.35 -3.53
N GLU A 172 -1.36 17.53 -3.74
CA GLU A 172 -2.71 17.83 -3.23
C GLU A 172 -3.76 16.96 -3.94
N GLY A 173 -3.64 16.80 -5.26
CA GLY A 173 -4.51 15.93 -6.05
C GLY A 173 -4.35 14.45 -5.67
N ALA A 174 -3.13 13.96 -5.48
CA ALA A 174 -2.91 12.61 -5.01
C ALA A 174 -3.47 12.37 -3.60
N LEU A 175 -3.31 13.35 -2.71
CA LEU A 175 -3.85 13.31 -1.36
C LEU A 175 -5.39 13.26 -1.36
N LEU A 176 -6.03 14.12 -2.17
CA LEU A 176 -7.49 14.13 -2.30
C LEU A 176 -8.01 12.79 -2.82
N ASN A 177 -7.44 12.28 -3.91
CA ASN A 177 -7.82 10.99 -4.46
C ASN A 177 -7.68 9.86 -3.44
N GLY A 178 -6.57 9.82 -2.67
CA GLY A 178 -6.36 8.81 -1.63
C GLY A 178 -7.29 8.93 -0.42
N LEU A 179 -7.88 10.12 -0.18
CA LEU A 179 -8.89 10.31 0.86
C LEU A 179 -10.30 9.92 0.39
N GLU A 180 -10.54 9.92 -0.92
CA GLU A 180 -11.82 9.57 -1.54
C GLU A 180 -11.96 8.05 -1.79
N GLU A 181 -10.86 7.29 -1.83
CA GLU A 181 -10.83 5.83 -1.91
C GLU A 181 -11.16 5.15 -0.58
#